data_4e508bba9cd8a89131eee0240e1be0e9
#
_entry.id   4e508bba9cd8a89131eee0240e1be0e9
#
_cell.length_a   1.000
_cell.length_b   1.000
_cell.length_c   1.000
_cell.angle_alpha   90.00
_cell.angle_beta   90.00
_cell.angle_gamma   90.00
#
_symmetry.space_group_name_H-M   'P 1'
#
loop_
_entity.id
_entity.type
_entity.pdbx_description
1 polymer ?
#
loop_
_entity_poly.entity_id
_entity_poly.type
_entity_poly.pdbx_seq_one_letter_code
_entity_poly.pdbx_strand_id
1 'polypeptide(L)'
;MTPHPDSPGASPRSVTTRAEIGSAPSRRSDRPTAGTSVQHRDALVVGGGVAGLTAAWELTRAGLRPLVVEARGYTGGLVAAGVLAGVRVDLGAEGFAVRGDAVTSMVDALGLEIVGPAGGGAGLFLPPGPGEPVPDDDPARGWRLHRFVRDALLGIPARPLADDVVAIIGAAAAERAARDSRLGDAGTRLGDPTDLASFVRTRMGDGALDRLVSPIVSGIYSRDPAVLAADAVLPGLREATARLGSLQAAVGEALER
;
A
#
# COMPACT_ATOMS: atom_id res chain seq x y z
N MET A 1 20.52 24.15 -55.25
CA MET A 1 21.86 24.69 -55.11
C MET A 1 22.08 24.96 -53.64
N THR A 2 23.07 24.40 -53.12
CA THR A 2 23.64 24.29 -51.74
C THR A 2 23.10 23.13 -50.91
N PRO A 3 23.98 22.20 -50.48
CA PRO A 3 23.65 21.04 -49.70
C PRO A 3 23.78 21.35 -48.19
N HIS A 4 22.97 20.67 -47.41
CA HIS A 4 22.99 20.65 -45.97
C HIS A 4 24.08 19.67 -45.49
N PRO A 5 24.88 20.00 -44.47
CA PRO A 5 25.88 19.06 -43.96
C PRO A 5 25.30 18.08 -42.94
N ASP A 6 25.81 16.88 -43.01
CA ASP A 6 25.63 15.73 -42.17
C ASP A 6 25.81 16.04 -40.68
N SER A 7 24.91 15.51 -39.83
CA SER A 7 25.12 15.37 -38.43
C SER A 7 25.39 13.90 -38.08
N PRO A 8 26.48 13.56 -37.37
CA PRO A 8 26.78 12.18 -37.03
C PRO A 8 25.89 11.67 -35.91
N GLY A 9 25.41 10.45 -36.11
CA GLY A 9 24.62 9.71 -35.13
C GLY A 9 25.36 9.48 -33.83
N ALA A 10 24.70 9.90 -32.75
CA ALA A 10 25.08 9.51 -31.42
C ALA A 10 24.35 8.23 -31.05
N SER A 11 25.08 7.12 -31.05
CA SER A 11 24.62 5.86 -30.43
C SER A 11 24.34 6.05 -28.96
N PRO A 12 23.25 5.51 -28.40
CA PRO A 12 23.03 5.56 -26.98
C PRO A 12 24.07 4.70 -26.26
N ARG A 13 24.89 5.34 -25.44
CA ARG A 13 25.80 4.64 -24.54
C ARG A 13 24.96 3.93 -23.50
N SER A 14 25.02 2.61 -23.47
CA SER A 14 24.49 1.79 -22.39
C SER A 14 25.23 2.13 -21.10
N VAL A 15 24.56 2.83 -20.20
CA VAL A 15 25.05 3.03 -18.84
C VAL A 15 24.68 1.78 -18.03
N THR A 16 25.63 0.84 -17.98
CA THR A 16 25.55 -0.25 -17.02
C THR A 16 25.97 0.29 -15.66
N THR A 17 25.01 0.76 -14.89
CA THR A 17 25.27 1.15 -13.49
C THR A 17 25.30 -0.14 -12.67
N ARG A 18 26.50 -0.65 -12.43
CA ARG A 18 26.73 -1.68 -11.42
C ARG A 18 26.48 -1.01 -10.06
N ALA A 19 25.40 -1.36 -9.38
CA ALA A 19 25.19 -0.96 -8.01
C ALA A 19 26.27 -1.62 -7.17
N GLU A 20 27.23 -0.84 -6.70
CA GLU A 20 28.15 -1.27 -5.65
C GLU A 20 27.34 -1.31 -4.35
N ILE A 21 26.87 -2.50 -4.01
CA ILE A 21 26.45 -2.79 -2.65
C ILE A 21 27.73 -2.75 -1.83
N GLY A 22 27.87 -1.70 -1.03
CA GLY A 22 29.02 -1.53 -0.13
C GLY A 22 29.22 -2.80 0.66
N SER A 23 30.41 -3.40 0.52
CA SER A 23 30.83 -4.57 1.28
C SER A 23 30.73 -4.23 2.77
N ALA A 24 30.00 -5.09 3.50
CA ALA A 24 29.94 -5.04 4.95
C ALA A 24 31.37 -4.99 5.52
N PRO A 25 31.62 -4.15 6.52
CA PRO A 25 32.94 -4.09 7.13
C PRO A 25 33.28 -5.46 7.71
N SER A 26 34.44 -5.97 7.34
CA SER A 26 35.02 -7.21 7.87
C SER A 26 35.00 -7.14 9.41
N ARG A 27 34.40 -8.14 10.05
CA ARG A 27 34.46 -8.32 11.50
C ARG A 27 35.91 -8.46 11.92
N ARG A 28 36.52 -7.37 12.35
CA ARG A 28 37.69 -7.46 13.21
C ARG A 28 37.21 -7.92 14.58
N SER A 29 37.73 -9.04 15.02
CA SER A 29 37.58 -9.55 16.38
C SER A 29 38.46 -8.72 17.32
N ASP A 30 38.06 -7.49 17.60
CA ASP A 30 38.60 -6.76 18.75
C ASP A 30 37.76 -7.16 19.96
N ARG A 31 38.29 -8.12 20.71
CA ARG A 31 37.85 -8.40 22.06
C ARG A 31 38.07 -7.14 22.90
N PRO A 32 37.06 -6.48 23.46
CA PRO A 32 37.30 -5.43 24.41
C PRO A 32 37.79 -6.08 25.70
N THR A 33 39.08 -5.86 25.98
CA THR A 33 39.61 -5.93 27.34
C THR A 33 39.16 -4.65 28.00
N ALA A 34 38.32 -4.73 29.01
CA ALA A 34 38.28 -3.82 30.15
C ALA A 34 36.87 -3.66 30.67
N GLY A 35 36.71 -3.86 31.96
CA GLY A 35 35.72 -3.27 32.83
C GLY A 35 34.25 -3.32 32.32
N THR A 36 33.56 -4.43 32.49
CA THR A 36 32.14 -4.52 32.20
C THR A 36 31.40 -3.55 33.12
N SER A 37 31.18 -2.31 32.67
CA SER A 37 30.31 -1.39 33.40
C SER A 37 28.88 -1.90 33.25
N VAL A 38 28.29 -2.38 34.31
CA VAL A 38 26.87 -2.75 34.37
C VAL A 38 26.07 -1.45 34.23
N GLN A 39 25.25 -1.37 33.19
CA GLN A 39 24.32 -0.27 33.02
C GLN A 39 22.95 -0.68 33.55
N HIS A 40 22.46 0.02 34.56
CA HIS A 40 21.11 -0.15 35.04
C HIS A 40 20.13 0.62 34.16
N ARG A 41 19.13 -0.08 33.65
CA ARG A 41 18.04 0.45 32.85
C ARG A 41 16.70 -0.02 33.42
N ASP A 42 15.68 0.79 33.25
CA ASP A 42 14.36 0.49 33.79
C ASP A 42 13.59 -0.45 32.85
N ALA A 43 13.92 -0.46 31.56
CA ALA A 43 13.34 -1.32 30.55
C ALA A 43 14.34 -1.66 29.44
N LEU A 44 14.17 -2.85 28.84
CA LEU A 44 14.87 -3.28 27.64
C LEU A 44 13.86 -3.45 26.50
N VAL A 45 14.05 -2.70 25.42
CA VAL A 45 13.26 -2.79 24.20
C VAL A 45 14.09 -3.50 23.13
N VAL A 46 13.62 -4.64 22.65
CA VAL A 46 14.28 -5.42 21.61
C VAL A 46 13.68 -5.08 20.24
N GLY A 47 14.50 -4.51 19.37
CA GLY A 47 14.11 -4.05 18.03
C GLY A 47 13.94 -2.54 17.95
N GLY A 48 14.72 -1.90 17.06
CA GLY A 48 14.70 -0.44 16.79
C GLY A 48 13.80 -0.07 15.60
N GLY A 49 12.77 -0.86 15.29
CA GLY A 49 11.72 -0.48 14.35
C GLY A 49 10.72 0.50 14.97
N VAL A 50 9.70 0.92 14.20
CA VAL A 50 8.70 1.91 14.63
C VAL A 50 8.06 1.52 15.97
N ALA A 51 7.61 0.28 16.13
CA ALA A 51 6.97 -0.17 17.36
C ALA A 51 7.91 -0.08 18.58
N GLY A 52 9.18 -0.52 18.44
CA GLY A 52 10.14 -0.46 19.53
C GLY A 52 10.56 0.96 19.89
N LEU A 53 10.75 1.82 18.88
CA LEU A 53 11.07 3.22 19.11
C LEU A 53 9.89 3.97 19.77
N THR A 54 8.65 3.69 19.35
CA THR A 54 7.45 4.24 20.01
C THR A 54 7.35 3.79 21.46
N ALA A 55 7.56 2.50 21.73
CA ALA A 55 7.55 2.00 23.11
C ALA A 55 8.64 2.66 23.96
N ALA A 56 9.86 2.82 23.43
CA ALA A 56 10.94 3.49 24.14
C ALA A 56 10.62 4.98 24.38
N TRP A 57 10.01 5.65 23.42
CA TRP A 57 9.57 7.03 23.55
C TRP A 57 8.51 7.20 24.64
N GLU A 58 7.50 6.37 24.66
CA GLU A 58 6.46 6.40 25.73
C GLU A 58 7.04 6.09 27.11
N LEU A 59 7.93 5.11 27.22
CA LEU A 59 8.62 4.81 28.48
C LEU A 59 9.44 6.01 28.95
N THR A 60 10.12 6.70 28.04
CA THR A 60 10.91 7.91 28.37
C THR A 60 9.98 9.03 28.83
N ARG A 61 8.82 9.24 28.20
CA ARG A 61 7.82 10.21 28.64
C ARG A 61 7.26 9.90 30.02
N ALA A 62 7.18 8.62 30.37
CA ALA A 62 6.80 8.16 31.70
C ALA A 62 7.93 8.30 32.75
N GLY A 63 9.08 8.89 32.38
CA GLY A 63 10.21 9.10 33.28
C GLY A 63 11.14 7.90 33.46
N LEU A 64 10.94 6.83 32.67
CA LEU A 64 11.79 5.64 32.68
C LEU A 64 13.01 5.80 31.75
N ARG A 65 14.02 4.99 31.98
CA ARG A 65 15.25 4.97 31.15
C ARG A 65 15.32 3.66 30.35
N PRO A 66 14.67 3.57 29.19
CA PRO A 66 14.74 2.40 28.35
C PRO A 66 16.10 2.25 27.67
N LEU A 67 16.48 1.01 27.36
CA LEU A 67 17.55 0.67 26.44
C LEU A 67 16.95 0.00 25.22
N VAL A 68 17.17 0.57 24.04
CA VAL A 68 16.78 -0.09 22.78
C VAL A 68 18.00 -0.86 22.25
N VAL A 69 17.79 -2.13 21.92
CA VAL A 69 18.78 -2.97 21.25
C VAL A 69 18.27 -3.33 19.85
N GLU A 70 19.10 -3.12 18.84
CA GLU A 70 18.79 -3.37 17.43
C GLU A 70 19.88 -4.26 16.84
N ALA A 71 19.47 -5.30 16.09
CA ALA A 71 20.39 -6.24 15.46
C ALA A 71 21.09 -5.66 14.22
N ARG A 72 20.47 -4.68 13.57
CA ARG A 72 21.04 -3.98 12.41
C ARG A 72 21.86 -2.78 12.85
N GLY A 73 22.71 -2.27 11.96
CA GLY A 73 23.49 -1.06 12.22
C GLY A 73 22.69 0.26 12.17
N TYR A 74 21.37 0.19 12.02
CA TYR A 74 20.47 1.35 11.92
C TYR A 74 19.10 1.04 12.53
N THR A 75 18.40 2.08 12.92
CA THR A 75 17.01 2.01 13.41
C THR A 75 16.02 2.40 12.32
N GLY A 76 14.70 2.24 12.59
CA GLY A 76 13.61 2.57 11.68
C GLY A 76 12.85 1.34 11.17
N GLY A 77 13.52 0.20 11.01
CA GLY A 77 12.86 -1.01 10.51
C GLY A 77 12.28 -0.83 9.11
N LEU A 78 10.96 -0.86 8.98
CA LEU A 78 10.25 -0.70 7.70
C LEU A 78 10.18 0.76 7.19
N VAL A 79 10.55 1.75 8.00
CA VAL A 79 10.66 3.17 7.59
C VAL A 79 12.11 3.57 7.33
N ALA A 80 12.96 2.61 6.97
CA ALA A 80 14.35 2.88 6.67
C ALA A 80 14.50 3.74 5.41
N ALA A 81 15.42 4.71 5.46
CA ALA A 81 15.79 5.53 4.33
C ALA A 81 17.15 5.11 3.76
N GLY A 82 17.35 5.37 2.48
CA GLY A 82 18.60 5.15 1.77
C GLY A 82 18.98 6.34 0.90
N VAL A 83 20.10 6.21 0.16
CA VAL A 83 20.53 7.21 -0.82
C VAL A 83 20.68 6.51 -2.17
N LEU A 84 20.00 7.03 -3.19
CA LEU A 84 20.10 6.57 -4.57
C LEU A 84 20.57 7.75 -5.43
N ALA A 85 21.70 7.61 -6.10
CA ALA A 85 22.29 8.67 -6.94
C ALA A 85 22.39 10.05 -6.25
N GLY A 86 22.69 10.07 -4.94
CA GLY A 86 22.79 11.30 -4.16
C GLY A 86 21.45 11.85 -3.63
N VAL A 87 20.35 11.23 -3.97
CA VAL A 87 19.00 11.60 -3.49
C VAL A 87 18.60 10.67 -2.35
N ARG A 88 18.10 11.25 -1.25
CA ARG A 88 17.51 10.47 -0.16
C ARG A 88 16.16 9.91 -0.61
N VAL A 89 15.97 8.60 -0.41
CA VAL A 89 14.76 7.87 -0.76
C VAL A 89 14.32 6.99 0.39
N ASP A 90 13.02 6.77 0.52
CA ASP A 90 12.48 5.78 1.43
C ASP A 90 12.62 4.40 0.81
N LEU A 91 13.13 3.43 1.59
CA LEU A 91 13.33 2.04 1.17
C LEU A 91 12.15 1.13 1.54
N GLY A 92 11.19 1.66 2.25
CA GLY A 92 10.03 0.93 2.74
C GLY A 92 8.79 1.81 2.81
N ALA A 93 8.19 1.95 3.99
CA ALA A 93 7.01 2.78 4.17
C ALA A 93 7.35 4.26 4.03
N GLU A 94 6.76 4.94 3.06
CA GLU A 94 6.95 6.37 2.76
C GLU A 94 5.82 7.26 3.29
N GLY A 95 4.74 6.65 3.80
CA GLY A 95 3.60 7.40 4.28
C GLY A 95 2.82 6.66 5.35
N PHE A 96 1.94 7.38 6.02
CA PHE A 96 1.04 6.82 7.02
C PHE A 96 -0.37 7.40 6.89
N ALA A 97 -1.37 6.65 7.39
CA ALA A 97 -2.74 7.09 7.36
C ALA A 97 -3.04 8.04 8.53
N VAL A 98 -3.69 9.15 8.24
CA VAL A 98 -4.10 10.17 9.25
C VAL A 98 -5.52 9.96 9.77
N ARG A 99 -6.03 8.72 9.74
CA ARG A 99 -7.41 8.41 10.19
C ARG A 99 -7.59 8.45 11.71
N GLY A 100 -6.51 8.41 12.45
CA GLY A 100 -6.48 8.51 13.90
C GLY A 100 -5.45 9.53 14.34
N ASP A 101 -5.50 9.92 15.60
CA ASP A 101 -4.65 10.97 16.18
C ASP A 101 -3.30 10.44 16.72
N ALA A 102 -3.13 9.13 16.85
CA ALA A 102 -1.95 8.55 17.49
C ALA A 102 -0.62 8.94 16.80
N VAL A 103 -0.55 8.85 15.46
CA VAL A 103 0.67 9.19 14.72
C VAL A 103 0.82 10.71 14.64
N THR A 104 -0.25 11.44 14.35
CA THR A 104 -0.22 12.91 14.27
C THR A 104 0.18 13.54 15.60
N SER A 105 -0.36 13.07 16.74
CA SER A 105 0.03 13.52 18.07
C SER A 105 1.49 13.25 18.39
N MET A 106 2.04 12.12 17.95
CA MET A 106 3.46 11.82 18.11
C MET A 106 4.33 12.75 17.26
N VAL A 107 3.94 12.97 16.00
CA VAL A 107 4.63 13.88 15.07
C VAL A 107 4.67 15.30 15.64
N ASP A 108 3.55 15.80 16.16
CA ASP A 108 3.44 17.11 16.78
C ASP A 108 4.33 17.19 18.05
N ALA A 109 4.31 16.17 18.89
CA ALA A 109 5.12 16.11 20.10
C ALA A 109 6.64 16.03 19.80
N LEU A 110 7.02 15.52 18.63
CA LEU A 110 8.40 15.48 18.14
C LEU A 110 8.79 16.74 17.35
N GLY A 111 7.85 17.66 17.10
CA GLY A 111 8.08 18.87 16.31
C GLY A 111 8.40 18.58 14.85
N LEU A 112 7.85 17.48 14.28
CA LEU A 112 8.06 17.09 12.90
C LEU A 112 6.96 17.68 12.00
N GLU A 113 7.33 18.02 10.76
CA GLU A 113 6.38 18.49 9.76
C GLU A 113 5.80 17.30 8.98
N ILE A 114 4.49 17.32 8.74
CA ILE A 114 3.79 16.38 7.86
C ILE A 114 3.60 17.05 6.51
N VAL A 115 4.04 16.38 5.45
CA VAL A 115 3.80 16.80 4.08
C VAL A 115 2.82 15.83 3.42
N GLY A 116 1.83 16.37 2.72
CA GLY A 116 0.93 15.57 1.91
C GLY A 116 1.57 15.17 0.58
N PRO A 117 1.01 14.17 -0.12
CA PRO A 117 1.48 13.80 -1.45
C PRO A 117 1.36 14.99 -2.41
N ALA A 118 2.38 15.20 -3.24
CA ALA A 118 2.39 16.25 -4.24
C ALA A 118 1.38 15.94 -5.36
N GLY A 119 0.39 16.84 -5.54
CA GLY A 119 -0.52 16.85 -6.70
C GLY A 119 -1.54 15.71 -6.78
N GLY A 120 -2.67 15.96 -7.38
CA GLY A 120 -3.64 15.07 -8.03
C GLY A 120 -4.26 13.87 -7.29
N GLY A 121 -3.72 13.43 -6.18
CA GLY A 121 -4.19 12.22 -5.47
C GLY A 121 -3.75 10.90 -6.12
N ALA A 122 -4.06 9.79 -5.46
CA ALA A 122 -3.78 8.44 -5.96
C ALA A 122 -4.75 8.05 -7.09
N GLY A 123 -4.32 7.16 -7.97
CA GLY A 123 -5.10 6.69 -9.09
C GLY A 123 -4.74 5.25 -9.49
N LEU A 124 -5.52 4.71 -10.40
CA LEU A 124 -5.31 3.40 -10.99
C LEU A 124 -4.73 3.56 -12.40
N PHE A 125 -3.54 3.05 -12.62
CA PHE A 125 -2.97 2.94 -13.95
C PHE A 125 -3.29 1.54 -14.49
N LEU A 126 -4.23 1.47 -15.41
CA LEU A 126 -4.85 0.22 -15.86
C LEU A 126 -4.66 -0.01 -17.35
N PRO A 127 -4.56 -1.28 -17.79
CA PRO A 127 -4.61 -1.64 -19.19
C PRO A 127 -5.95 -1.26 -19.84
N PRO A 128 -6.06 -1.31 -21.18
CA PRO A 128 -7.31 -1.11 -21.89
C PRO A 128 -8.48 -1.86 -21.26
N GLY A 129 -9.66 -1.25 -21.31
CA GLY A 129 -10.88 -1.83 -20.77
C GLY A 129 -11.37 -3.04 -21.57
N PRO A 130 -12.38 -3.78 -21.05
CA PRO A 130 -12.97 -4.87 -21.78
C PRO A 130 -13.50 -4.41 -23.14
N GLY A 131 -13.01 -5.05 -24.23
CA GLY A 131 -13.37 -4.71 -25.60
C GLY A 131 -12.61 -3.54 -26.23
N GLU A 132 -11.72 -2.88 -25.49
CA GLU A 132 -10.81 -1.89 -26.07
C GLU A 132 -9.62 -2.60 -26.75
N PRO A 133 -9.14 -2.11 -27.91
CA PRO A 133 -7.99 -2.70 -28.59
C PRO A 133 -6.71 -2.54 -27.76
N VAL A 134 -5.95 -3.60 -27.64
CA VAL A 134 -4.59 -3.58 -27.10
C VAL A 134 -3.65 -3.36 -28.28
N PRO A 135 -2.77 -2.33 -28.29
CA PRO A 135 -1.81 -2.15 -29.36
C PRO A 135 -0.83 -3.32 -29.43
N ASP A 136 -0.68 -3.90 -30.63
CA ASP A 136 0.19 -5.07 -30.86
C ASP A 136 1.68 -4.73 -30.70
N ASP A 137 2.05 -3.46 -30.98
CA ASP A 137 3.43 -2.97 -30.95
C ASP A 137 3.93 -2.57 -29.54
N ASP A 138 3.04 -2.16 -28.68
CA ASP A 138 3.35 -1.76 -27.30
C ASP A 138 2.11 -1.89 -26.40
N PRO A 139 1.98 -2.98 -25.64
CA PRO A 139 0.85 -3.19 -24.73
C PRO A 139 0.69 -2.08 -23.68
N ALA A 140 1.78 -1.40 -23.31
CA ALA A 140 1.71 -0.30 -22.34
C ALA A 140 1.11 0.98 -22.91
N ARG A 141 1.09 1.15 -24.23
CA ARG A 141 0.55 2.33 -24.91
C ARG A 141 -0.96 2.52 -24.69
N GLY A 142 -1.69 1.45 -24.45
CA GLY A 142 -3.14 1.48 -24.14
C GLY A 142 -3.48 1.74 -22.69
N TRP A 143 -2.49 1.79 -21.80
CA TRP A 143 -2.71 1.99 -20.37
C TRP A 143 -3.12 3.44 -20.07
N ARG A 144 -4.08 3.58 -19.15
CA ARG A 144 -4.62 4.89 -18.77
C ARG A 144 -4.64 5.06 -17.26
N LEU A 145 -4.40 6.30 -16.83
CA LEU A 145 -4.56 6.68 -15.43
C LEU A 145 -6.02 7.05 -15.17
N HIS A 146 -6.65 6.33 -14.27
CA HIS A 146 -7.97 6.60 -13.75
C HIS A 146 -7.87 7.15 -12.32
N ARG A 147 -8.73 8.08 -11.96
CA ARG A 147 -8.90 8.45 -10.54
C ARG A 147 -9.55 7.30 -9.80
N PHE A 148 -9.29 7.20 -8.49
CA PHE A 148 -10.06 6.28 -7.65
C PHE A 148 -11.54 6.63 -7.74
N VAL A 149 -12.37 5.59 -7.80
CA VAL A 149 -13.82 5.76 -7.76
C VAL A 149 -14.25 6.36 -6.42
N ARG A 150 -15.24 7.24 -6.49
CA ARG A 150 -15.85 7.83 -5.29
C ARG A 150 -16.72 6.80 -4.58
N ASP A 151 -17.01 7.05 -3.32
CA ASP A 151 -17.87 6.20 -2.51
C ASP A 151 -17.49 4.71 -2.61
N ALA A 152 -16.20 4.42 -2.42
CA ALA A 152 -15.64 3.08 -2.46
C ALA A 152 -14.73 2.82 -1.25
N LEU A 153 -14.72 1.59 -0.77
CA LEU A 153 -13.83 1.11 0.28
C LEU A 153 -12.86 0.09 -0.32
N LEU A 154 -11.56 0.43 -0.39
CA LEU A 154 -10.53 -0.36 -1.08
C LEU A 154 -10.93 -0.79 -2.51
N GLY A 155 -11.59 0.10 -3.23
CA GLY A 155 -12.07 -0.16 -4.58
C GLY A 155 -13.42 -0.88 -4.68
N ILE A 156 -14.00 -1.33 -3.58
CA ILE A 156 -15.36 -1.91 -3.56
C ILE A 156 -16.37 -0.76 -3.59
N PRO A 157 -17.14 -0.58 -4.68
CA PRO A 157 -18.01 0.58 -4.82
C PRO A 157 -19.31 0.41 -4.04
N ALA A 158 -19.75 1.47 -3.35
CA ALA A 158 -21.10 1.54 -2.79
C ALA A 158 -22.16 1.76 -3.87
N ARG A 159 -21.76 2.35 -5.00
CA ARG A 159 -22.65 2.64 -6.14
C ARG A 159 -22.07 2.06 -7.45
N PRO A 160 -22.26 0.78 -7.73
CA PRO A 160 -21.66 0.11 -8.89
C PRO A 160 -22.01 0.71 -10.24
N LEU A 161 -23.17 1.39 -10.37
CA LEU A 161 -23.60 2.03 -11.62
C LEU A 161 -23.20 3.52 -11.72
N ALA A 162 -22.38 4.03 -10.81
CA ALA A 162 -21.85 5.40 -10.92
C ALA A 162 -20.95 5.54 -12.16
N ASP A 163 -20.94 6.71 -12.79
CA ASP A 163 -20.23 6.96 -14.05
C ASP A 163 -18.73 6.65 -13.95
N ASP A 164 -18.12 6.98 -12.82
CA ASP A 164 -16.69 6.72 -12.57
C ASP A 164 -16.38 5.22 -12.42
N VAL A 165 -17.30 4.44 -11.89
CA VAL A 165 -17.20 2.97 -11.84
C VAL A 165 -17.36 2.37 -13.24
N VAL A 166 -18.43 2.78 -13.94
CA VAL A 166 -18.73 2.30 -15.31
C VAL A 166 -17.58 2.62 -16.26
N ALA A 167 -16.94 3.79 -16.13
CA ALA A 167 -15.81 4.18 -16.96
C ALA A 167 -14.59 3.26 -16.80
N ILE A 168 -14.44 2.58 -15.66
CA ILE A 168 -13.31 1.69 -15.38
C ILE A 168 -13.61 0.23 -15.72
N ILE A 169 -14.77 -0.27 -15.26
CA ILE A 169 -15.10 -1.70 -15.40
C ILE A 169 -16.02 -2.03 -16.59
N GLY A 170 -16.57 -1.02 -17.24
CA GLY A 170 -17.55 -1.16 -18.32
C GLY A 170 -18.98 -1.44 -17.82
N ALA A 171 -19.97 -1.14 -18.66
CA ALA A 171 -21.39 -1.22 -18.31
C ALA A 171 -21.83 -2.62 -17.87
N ALA A 172 -21.42 -3.66 -18.60
CA ALA A 172 -21.82 -5.03 -18.31
C ALA A 172 -21.31 -5.52 -16.93
N ALA A 173 -20.07 -5.17 -16.57
CA ALA A 173 -19.50 -5.51 -15.26
C ALA A 173 -20.14 -4.67 -14.14
N ALA A 174 -20.45 -3.41 -14.40
CA ALA A 174 -21.17 -2.55 -13.46
C ALA A 174 -22.58 -3.07 -13.17
N GLU A 175 -23.32 -3.50 -14.20
CA GLU A 175 -24.62 -4.15 -14.03
C GLU A 175 -24.52 -5.48 -13.25
N ARG A 176 -23.45 -6.28 -13.51
CA ARG A 176 -23.19 -7.49 -12.74
C ARG A 176 -22.96 -7.15 -11.26
N ALA A 177 -22.14 -6.14 -10.98
CA ALA A 177 -21.86 -5.70 -9.60
C ALA A 177 -23.13 -5.17 -8.91
N ALA A 178 -23.98 -4.44 -9.61
CA ALA A 178 -25.23 -3.91 -9.06
C ALA A 178 -26.26 -4.99 -8.66
N ARG A 179 -26.13 -6.22 -9.20
CA ARG A 179 -26.97 -7.37 -8.79
C ARG A 179 -26.66 -7.87 -7.37
N ASP A 180 -25.59 -7.36 -6.74
CA ASP A 180 -25.21 -7.69 -5.36
C ASP A 180 -26.39 -7.65 -4.40
N SER A 181 -27.24 -6.64 -4.48
CA SER A 181 -28.43 -6.50 -3.63
C SER A 181 -29.47 -7.64 -3.74
N ARG A 182 -29.33 -8.50 -4.75
CA ARG A 182 -30.23 -9.65 -4.98
C ARG A 182 -29.63 -10.98 -4.52
N LEU A 183 -28.40 -10.98 -4.02
CA LEU A 183 -27.66 -12.20 -3.68
C LEU A 183 -27.86 -12.65 -2.23
N GLY A 184 -28.59 -11.86 -1.42
CA GLY A 184 -28.84 -12.18 -0.01
C GLY A 184 -27.55 -12.42 0.77
N ASP A 185 -27.40 -13.60 1.35
CA ASP A 185 -26.25 -14.00 2.18
C ASP A 185 -25.11 -14.71 1.43
N ALA A 186 -25.12 -14.74 0.09
CA ALA A 186 -24.07 -15.37 -0.69
C ALA A 186 -22.67 -14.76 -0.37
N GLY A 187 -21.65 -15.61 -0.18
CA GLY A 187 -20.30 -15.21 0.20
C GLY A 187 -20.12 -14.89 1.69
N THR A 188 -21.19 -15.01 2.50
CA THR A 188 -21.12 -14.76 3.95
C THR A 188 -21.61 -15.95 4.79
N ARG A 189 -22.03 -17.04 4.14
CA ARG A 189 -22.49 -18.26 4.80
C ARG A 189 -21.33 -18.99 5.47
N LEU A 190 -21.67 -19.80 6.46
CA LEU A 190 -20.71 -20.72 7.04
C LEU A 190 -20.22 -21.71 5.96
N GLY A 191 -18.90 -21.78 5.76
CA GLY A 191 -18.28 -22.61 4.72
C GLY A 191 -17.98 -21.87 3.40
N ASP A 192 -18.48 -20.66 3.20
CA ASP A 192 -18.07 -19.83 2.07
C ASP A 192 -16.57 -19.45 2.21
N PRO A 193 -15.84 -19.26 1.09
CA PRO A 193 -14.48 -18.78 1.11
C PRO A 193 -14.35 -17.44 1.86
N THR A 194 -13.31 -17.31 2.67
CA THR A 194 -13.08 -16.12 3.51
C THR A 194 -12.07 -15.16 2.94
N ASP A 195 -11.41 -15.52 1.83
CA ASP A 195 -10.50 -14.63 1.14
C ASP A 195 -11.26 -13.49 0.43
N LEU A 196 -10.58 -12.35 0.33
CA LEU A 196 -11.18 -11.12 -0.20
C LEU A 196 -11.56 -11.27 -1.69
N ALA A 197 -10.74 -11.95 -2.49
CA ALA A 197 -11.03 -12.11 -3.91
C ALA A 197 -12.29 -12.92 -4.13
N SER A 198 -12.44 -14.06 -3.48
CA SER A 198 -13.64 -14.92 -3.57
C SER A 198 -14.88 -14.19 -3.08
N PHE A 199 -14.77 -13.44 -1.98
CA PHE A 199 -15.87 -12.64 -1.44
C PHE A 199 -16.34 -11.57 -2.43
N VAL A 200 -15.42 -10.73 -2.94
CA VAL A 200 -15.76 -9.68 -3.92
C VAL A 200 -16.26 -10.28 -5.22
N ARG A 201 -15.62 -11.33 -5.74
CA ARG A 201 -16.03 -12.01 -6.97
C ARG A 201 -17.47 -12.54 -6.86
N THR A 202 -17.80 -13.20 -5.77
CA THR A 202 -19.15 -13.72 -5.51
C THR A 202 -20.19 -12.61 -5.53
N ARG A 203 -19.89 -11.48 -4.87
CA ARG A 203 -20.82 -10.36 -4.72
C ARG A 203 -20.89 -9.46 -5.96
N MET A 204 -19.75 -9.04 -6.50
CA MET A 204 -19.69 -8.01 -7.54
C MET A 204 -19.15 -8.49 -8.88
N GLY A 205 -18.57 -9.71 -8.94
CA GLY A 205 -18.01 -10.29 -10.18
C GLY A 205 -16.57 -9.88 -10.44
N ASP A 206 -15.99 -10.48 -11.49
CA ASP A 206 -14.59 -10.33 -11.86
C ASP A 206 -14.22 -8.88 -12.24
N GLY A 207 -15.08 -8.18 -12.99
CA GLY A 207 -14.77 -6.82 -13.43
C GLY A 207 -14.51 -5.85 -12.28
N ALA A 208 -15.29 -5.92 -11.20
CA ALA A 208 -15.05 -5.12 -10.00
C ALA A 208 -13.81 -5.59 -9.26
N LEU A 209 -13.60 -6.91 -9.13
CA LEU A 209 -12.41 -7.45 -8.48
C LEU A 209 -11.14 -7.05 -9.23
N ASP A 210 -11.05 -7.33 -10.51
CA ASP A 210 -9.80 -7.24 -11.27
C ASP A 210 -9.40 -5.79 -11.58
N ARG A 211 -10.36 -4.90 -11.78
CA ARG A 211 -10.08 -3.53 -12.21
C ARG A 211 -10.19 -2.47 -11.11
N LEU A 212 -10.85 -2.76 -10.00
CA LEU A 212 -10.99 -1.81 -8.89
C LEU A 212 -10.29 -2.31 -7.61
N VAL A 213 -10.62 -3.54 -7.17
CA VAL A 213 -10.19 -4.03 -5.86
C VAL A 213 -8.76 -4.54 -5.88
N SER A 214 -8.43 -5.45 -6.81
CA SER A 214 -7.12 -6.09 -6.86
C SER A 214 -5.97 -5.10 -7.01
N PRO A 215 -6.02 -4.09 -7.89
CA PRO A 215 -4.93 -3.13 -8.02
C PRO A 215 -4.69 -2.31 -6.74
N ILE A 216 -5.77 -1.90 -6.06
CA ILE A 216 -5.68 -1.13 -4.81
C ILE A 216 -5.15 -1.99 -3.68
N VAL A 217 -5.73 -3.17 -3.49
CA VAL A 217 -5.37 -4.08 -2.40
C VAL A 217 -3.95 -4.59 -2.57
N SER A 218 -3.57 -4.99 -3.79
CA SER A 218 -2.19 -5.43 -4.07
C SER A 218 -1.18 -4.31 -3.88
N GLY A 219 -1.53 -3.07 -4.22
CA GLY A 219 -0.69 -1.90 -3.98
C GLY A 219 -0.47 -1.61 -2.50
N ILE A 220 -1.51 -1.74 -1.67
CA ILE A 220 -1.45 -1.45 -0.23
C ILE A 220 -0.78 -2.59 0.55
N TYR A 221 -1.18 -3.84 0.27
CA TYR A 221 -0.76 -5.00 1.05
C TYR A 221 0.40 -5.78 0.43
N SER A 222 0.81 -5.45 -0.80
CA SER A 222 1.82 -6.20 -1.59
C SER A 222 1.49 -7.70 -1.67
N ARG A 223 0.19 -8.02 -1.75
CA ARG A 223 -0.35 -9.39 -1.76
C ARG A 223 -1.58 -9.47 -2.64
N ASP A 224 -1.75 -10.64 -3.25
CA ASP A 224 -2.97 -10.95 -3.99
C ASP A 224 -4.17 -11.03 -3.04
N PRO A 225 -5.33 -10.42 -3.38
CA PRO A 225 -6.56 -10.53 -2.59
C PRO A 225 -7.01 -11.98 -2.31
N ALA A 226 -6.61 -12.94 -3.15
CA ALA A 226 -6.95 -14.37 -2.97
C ALA A 226 -6.23 -15.03 -1.78
N VAL A 227 -5.18 -14.41 -1.24
CA VAL A 227 -4.48 -14.91 -0.04
C VAL A 227 -4.70 -14.03 1.20
N LEU A 228 -5.57 -13.03 1.08
CA LEU A 228 -5.91 -12.13 2.18
C LEU A 228 -7.30 -12.45 2.72
N ALA A 229 -7.41 -12.68 4.02
CA ALA A 229 -8.72 -12.84 4.66
C ALA A 229 -9.50 -11.52 4.60
N ALA A 230 -10.74 -11.56 4.10
CA ALA A 230 -11.59 -10.37 3.96
C ALA A 230 -11.81 -9.64 5.30
N ASP A 231 -12.00 -10.39 6.39
CA ASP A 231 -12.22 -9.84 7.74
C ASP A 231 -10.95 -9.24 8.35
N ALA A 232 -9.75 -9.65 7.89
CA ALA A 232 -8.49 -9.02 8.31
C ALA A 232 -8.23 -7.70 7.59
N VAL A 233 -8.64 -7.61 6.32
CA VAL A 233 -8.47 -6.41 5.48
C VAL A 233 -9.55 -5.37 5.76
N LEU A 234 -10.80 -5.84 5.92
CA LEU A 234 -11.99 -5.03 6.12
C LEU A 234 -12.83 -5.59 7.29
N PRO A 235 -12.40 -5.36 8.53
CA PRO A 235 -13.09 -5.90 9.70
C PRO A 235 -14.57 -5.52 9.75
N GLY A 236 -15.43 -6.51 9.94
CA GLY A 236 -16.89 -6.34 10.05
C GLY A 236 -17.63 -6.17 8.72
N LEU A 237 -16.94 -6.08 7.56
CA LEU A 237 -17.61 -5.87 6.28
C LEU A 237 -18.44 -7.09 5.86
N ARG A 238 -17.93 -8.31 6.07
CA ARG A 238 -18.70 -9.54 5.78
C ARG A 238 -19.92 -9.67 6.68
N GLU A 239 -19.78 -9.35 7.96
CA GLU A 239 -20.90 -9.34 8.91
C GLU A 239 -21.97 -8.30 8.50
N ALA A 240 -21.55 -7.06 8.18
CA ALA A 240 -22.46 -6.04 7.68
C ALA A 240 -23.15 -6.47 6.37
N THR A 241 -22.42 -7.13 5.46
CA THR A 241 -22.97 -7.68 4.22
C THR A 241 -24.03 -8.76 4.50
N ALA A 242 -23.78 -9.66 5.45
CA ALA A 242 -24.74 -10.68 5.86
C ALA A 242 -26.02 -10.05 6.45
N ARG A 243 -25.86 -9.06 7.30
CA ARG A 243 -26.95 -8.32 7.95
C ARG A 243 -27.80 -7.52 6.95
N LEU A 244 -27.16 -6.83 6.01
CA LEU A 244 -27.81 -5.96 5.04
C LEU A 244 -28.25 -6.69 3.76
N GLY A 245 -27.77 -7.92 3.55
CA GLY A 245 -27.98 -8.70 2.32
C GLY A 245 -27.25 -8.14 1.10
N SER A 246 -26.37 -7.13 1.27
CA SER A 246 -25.73 -6.39 0.18
C SER A 246 -24.38 -5.86 0.58
N LEU A 247 -23.34 -6.17 -0.20
CA LEU A 247 -21.98 -5.64 -0.03
C LEU A 247 -21.93 -4.13 -0.34
N GLN A 248 -22.62 -3.68 -1.40
CA GLN A 248 -22.69 -2.25 -1.73
C GLN A 248 -23.33 -1.44 -0.59
N ALA A 249 -24.38 -1.96 0.06
CA ALA A 249 -24.97 -1.31 1.23
C ALA A 249 -24.04 -1.32 2.45
N ALA A 250 -23.30 -2.41 2.69
CA ALA A 250 -22.32 -2.51 3.75
C ALA A 250 -21.16 -1.52 3.56
N VAL A 251 -20.70 -1.32 2.32
CA VAL A 251 -19.71 -0.30 2.00
C VAL A 251 -20.27 1.10 2.24
N GLY A 252 -21.50 1.38 1.81
CA GLY A 252 -22.17 2.66 2.06
C GLY A 252 -22.21 2.98 3.55
N GLU A 253 -22.68 2.05 4.39
CA GLU A 253 -22.70 2.19 5.86
C GLU A 253 -21.30 2.44 6.45
N ALA A 254 -20.28 1.77 5.92
CA ALA A 254 -18.90 1.93 6.41
C ALA A 254 -18.30 3.30 6.06
N LEU A 255 -18.73 3.92 4.96
CA LEU A 255 -18.28 5.25 4.52
C LEU A 255 -18.94 6.40 5.29
N GLU A 256 -20.09 6.15 5.93
CA GLU A 256 -20.82 7.14 6.74
C GLU A 256 -20.28 7.25 8.18
N ARG A 257 -19.43 6.31 8.61
CA ARG A 257 -18.79 6.28 9.95
C ARG A 257 -17.53 7.12 10.00
#